data_0cc18220a364579317029f6d29eae785
#
_entry.id   0cc18220a364579317029f6d29eae785
#
_cell.length_a   1.000
_cell.length_b   1.000
_cell.length_c   1.000
_cell.angle_alpha   90.00
_cell.angle_beta   90.00
_cell.angle_gamma   90.00
#
_symmetry.space_group_name_H-M   'P 1'
#
loop_
_entity.id
_entity.type
_entity.pdbx_description
1 polymer ?
#
loop_
_entity_poly.entity_id
_entity_poly.type
_entity_poly.pdbx_seq_one_letter_code
_entity_poly.pdbx_strand_id
1 'polypeptide(L)'
;MEHSKLIQERAAKAFQVKEEDVKVLNRMLGGMSHLTYHIEIKGIEYTFRIIGKDGNLFVDRKTELKNLEIIKDLGLNNETVYFDVETGEKAAKFVPGVVLTTVDFHPHLKDVSDTLKKLHHSSLKPASDYGLIERLDLYETYTNIRSDKYLELKNNWIKLYNEEHKNMPKVFCHNDAQRSNMVIGENQIYLLDWEYAGWNEFYYDIASFGNVQFEDALELLDVYLGRKASLNEQNSVKFYRMFQALQWHQVALRKEMVGLSEVLHFDFKMLADKYLNLADRLYNEIKG
;
A
#
# COMPACT_ATOMS: atom_id res chain seq x y z
N MET A 1 2.47 18.65 18.58
CA MET A 1 3.93 18.93 18.56
C MET A 1 4.76 17.89 19.36
N GLU A 2 4.14 16.78 19.78
CA GLU A 2 4.75 15.77 20.67
C GLU A 2 5.98 15.05 20.07
N HIS A 3 6.12 15.02 18.76
CA HIS A 3 7.24 14.32 18.09
C HIS A 3 8.18 15.26 17.32
N SER A 4 7.96 16.59 17.32
CA SER A 4 8.77 17.50 16.48
C SER A 4 10.26 17.43 16.81
N LYS A 5 10.61 17.35 18.10
CA LYS A 5 12.02 17.25 18.52
C LYS A 5 12.65 15.93 18.07
N LEU A 6 11.94 14.82 18.24
CA LEU A 6 12.40 13.50 17.76
C LEU A 6 12.65 13.50 16.24
N ILE A 7 11.74 14.14 15.48
CA ILE A 7 11.89 14.26 14.02
C ILE A 7 13.10 15.12 13.66
N GLN A 8 13.32 16.25 14.35
CA GLN A 8 14.50 17.08 14.13
C GLN A 8 15.80 16.31 14.38
N GLU A 9 15.91 15.60 15.51
CA GLU A 9 17.08 14.79 15.88
C GLU A 9 17.35 13.72 14.83
N ARG A 10 16.31 12.95 14.42
CA ARG A 10 16.43 11.85 13.44
C ARG A 10 16.77 12.35 12.04
N ALA A 11 16.08 13.40 11.58
CA ALA A 11 16.34 14.01 10.27
C ALA A 11 17.72 14.68 10.24
N ALA A 12 18.14 15.37 11.29
CA ALA A 12 19.47 15.97 11.39
C ALA A 12 20.57 14.91 11.25
N LYS A 13 20.40 13.76 11.92
CA LYS A 13 21.30 12.61 11.79
C LYS A 13 21.32 12.04 10.36
N ALA A 14 20.14 11.82 9.76
CA ALA A 14 20.00 11.27 8.42
C ALA A 14 20.65 12.16 7.36
N PHE A 15 20.50 13.48 7.46
CA PHE A 15 21.05 14.44 6.52
C PHE A 15 22.44 14.98 6.89
N GLN A 16 22.99 14.56 8.03
CA GLN A 16 24.30 15.02 8.55
C GLN A 16 24.37 16.54 8.69
N VAL A 17 23.31 17.13 9.23
CA VAL A 17 23.17 18.57 9.49
C VAL A 17 22.90 18.80 10.98
N LYS A 18 22.93 20.08 11.43
CA LYS A 18 22.53 20.40 12.80
C LYS A 18 21.00 20.34 12.95
N GLU A 19 20.52 20.05 14.18
CA GLU A 19 19.07 20.04 14.46
C GLU A 19 18.41 21.40 14.13
N GLU A 20 19.09 22.50 14.34
CA GLU A 20 18.60 23.86 14.02
C GLU A 20 18.37 24.10 12.52
N ASP A 21 19.02 23.32 11.65
CA ASP A 21 18.82 23.38 10.19
C ASP A 21 17.56 22.66 9.74
N VAL A 22 16.93 21.84 10.60
CA VAL A 22 15.74 21.08 10.29
C VAL A 22 14.49 21.79 10.80
N LYS A 23 13.62 22.21 9.90
CA LYS A 23 12.30 22.75 10.23
C LYS A 23 11.24 21.67 10.02
N VAL A 24 10.52 21.31 11.06
CA VAL A 24 9.34 20.43 10.96
C VAL A 24 8.13 21.28 10.62
N LEU A 25 7.60 21.15 9.42
CA LEU A 25 6.49 21.98 8.93
C LEU A 25 5.15 21.43 9.43
N ASN A 26 4.84 20.16 9.12
CA ASN A 26 3.62 19.51 9.58
C ASN A 26 3.76 17.98 9.57
N ARG A 27 2.88 17.32 10.32
CA ARG A 27 2.66 15.88 10.20
C ARG A 27 1.74 15.62 9.01
N MET A 28 2.14 14.72 8.12
CA MET A 28 1.29 14.25 7.05
C MET A 28 0.31 13.22 7.60
N LEU A 29 -0.95 13.37 7.24
CA LEU A 29 -2.00 12.42 7.61
C LEU A 29 -1.94 11.24 6.64
N GLY A 30 -2.01 10.03 7.15
CA GLY A 30 -1.95 8.78 6.39
C GLY A 30 -0.96 7.80 7.02
N GLY A 31 -1.11 6.53 6.69
CA GLY A 31 -0.30 5.44 7.24
C GLY A 31 -0.67 5.08 8.68
N MET A 32 -0.98 3.81 8.91
CA MET A 32 -1.26 3.29 10.25
C MET A 32 -0.03 2.65 10.90
N SER A 33 1.07 2.50 10.14
CA SER A 33 2.27 1.76 10.56
C SER A 33 3.50 2.64 10.72
N HIS A 34 3.43 3.88 10.26
CA HIS A 34 4.53 4.84 10.31
C HIS A 34 4.02 6.28 10.48
N LEU A 35 4.93 7.16 10.86
CA LEU A 35 4.69 8.60 10.99
C LEU A 35 5.51 9.31 9.93
N THR A 36 4.83 10.04 9.05
CA THR A 36 5.49 10.84 8.01
C THR A 36 5.32 12.33 8.31
N TYR A 37 6.40 13.07 8.18
CA TYR A 37 6.46 14.50 8.41
C TYR A 37 6.95 15.21 7.16
N HIS A 38 6.37 16.38 6.88
CA HIS A 38 6.89 17.35 5.95
C HIS A 38 7.93 18.20 6.68
N ILE A 39 9.15 18.21 6.18
CA ILE A 39 10.28 18.94 6.76
C ILE A 39 10.96 19.82 5.70
N GLU A 40 11.63 20.87 6.15
CA GLU A 40 12.50 21.71 5.32
C GLU A 40 13.93 21.65 5.86
N ILE A 41 14.91 21.48 4.98
CA ILE A 41 16.33 21.55 5.30
C ILE A 41 17.01 22.45 4.25
N LYS A 42 17.57 23.59 4.70
CA LYS A 42 18.27 24.57 3.83
C LYS A 42 17.44 25.01 2.63
N GLY A 43 16.14 25.22 2.82
CA GLY A 43 15.21 25.68 1.79
C GLY A 43 14.72 24.59 0.83
N ILE A 44 15.08 23.32 1.07
CA ILE A 44 14.57 22.18 0.30
C ILE A 44 13.58 21.38 1.16
N GLU A 45 12.45 21.05 0.58
CA GLU A 45 11.37 20.33 1.25
C GLU A 45 11.47 18.82 1.05
N TYR A 46 11.23 18.06 2.12
CA TYR A 46 11.28 16.60 2.14
C TYR A 46 10.10 16.03 2.91
N THR A 47 9.75 14.78 2.59
CA THR A 47 9.02 13.91 3.50
C THR A 47 10.02 13.10 4.31
N PHE A 48 9.82 13.00 5.62
CA PHE A 48 10.62 12.16 6.50
C PHE A 48 9.72 11.17 7.23
N ARG A 49 9.95 9.86 7.00
CA ARG A 49 9.19 8.75 7.58
C ARG A 49 9.98 8.14 8.72
N ILE A 50 9.33 7.97 9.87
CA ILE A 50 9.78 7.10 10.95
C ILE A 50 8.78 5.96 11.14
N ILE A 51 9.27 4.78 11.49
CA ILE A 51 8.42 3.61 11.65
C ILE A 51 7.81 3.57 13.05
N GLY A 52 6.51 3.33 13.09
CA GLY A 52 5.77 3.12 14.33
C GLY A 52 5.93 1.69 14.87
N LYS A 53 5.26 1.42 15.99
CA LYS A 53 5.27 0.09 16.63
C LYS A 53 4.79 -0.98 15.63
N ASP A 54 5.55 -2.05 15.51
CA ASP A 54 5.31 -3.18 14.61
C ASP A 54 5.32 -2.84 13.09
N GLY A 55 5.68 -1.60 12.68
CA GLY A 55 5.65 -1.20 11.28
C GLY A 55 6.65 -1.95 10.38
N ASN A 56 7.73 -2.49 10.95
CA ASN A 56 8.69 -3.34 10.21
C ASN A 56 8.28 -4.84 10.21
N LEU A 57 7.22 -5.22 10.93
CA LEU A 57 6.82 -6.63 11.02
C LEU A 57 6.32 -7.20 9.69
N PHE A 58 5.65 -6.35 8.89
CA PHE A 58 4.96 -6.73 7.66
C PHE A 58 5.74 -6.40 6.38
N VAL A 59 6.92 -5.79 6.50
CA VAL A 59 7.68 -5.21 5.37
C VAL A 59 9.15 -5.62 5.41
N ASP A 60 9.67 -6.06 4.27
CA ASP A 60 11.11 -6.23 4.06
C ASP A 60 11.73 -4.94 3.51
N ARG A 61 12.42 -4.20 4.37
CA ARG A 61 13.03 -2.90 4.04
C ARG A 61 14.16 -3.00 3.00
N LYS A 62 14.84 -4.13 2.91
CA LYS A 62 15.86 -4.36 1.87
C LYS A 62 15.21 -4.51 0.50
N THR A 63 14.08 -5.21 0.45
CA THR A 63 13.29 -5.32 -0.77
C THR A 63 12.65 -3.98 -1.16
N GLU A 64 12.12 -3.20 -0.20
CA GLU A 64 11.61 -1.84 -0.47
C GLU A 64 12.70 -0.97 -1.11
N LEU A 65 13.90 -0.90 -0.52
CA LEU A 65 15.00 -0.11 -1.06
C LEU A 65 15.37 -0.52 -2.48
N LYS A 66 15.53 -1.83 -2.74
CA LYS A 66 15.83 -2.34 -4.09
C LYS A 66 14.75 -1.96 -5.10
N ASN A 67 13.48 -2.08 -4.74
CA ASN A 67 12.39 -1.69 -5.63
C ASN A 67 12.40 -0.19 -5.93
N LEU A 68 12.67 0.67 -4.93
CA LEU A 68 12.83 2.11 -5.14
C LEU A 68 13.97 2.44 -6.11
N GLU A 69 15.10 1.72 -6.03
CA GLU A 69 16.21 1.87 -6.97
C GLU A 69 15.84 1.43 -8.39
N ILE A 70 15.08 0.33 -8.52
CA ILE A 70 14.64 -0.21 -9.82
C ILE A 70 13.69 0.76 -10.54
N ILE A 71 12.75 1.37 -9.81
CA ILE A 71 11.71 2.21 -10.42
C ILE A 71 12.14 3.68 -10.61
N LYS A 72 13.29 4.09 -10.11
CA LYS A 72 13.69 5.51 -10.06
C LYS A 72 13.56 6.22 -11.41
N ASP A 73 13.92 5.54 -12.49
CA ASP A 73 13.92 6.11 -13.84
C ASP A 73 12.53 6.13 -14.50
N LEU A 74 11.53 5.48 -13.88
CA LEU A 74 10.13 5.62 -14.32
C LEU A 74 9.53 6.98 -13.94
N GLY A 75 10.11 7.67 -12.94
CA GLY A 75 9.58 8.94 -12.46
C GLY A 75 8.18 8.84 -11.83
N LEU A 76 7.77 7.65 -11.37
CA LEU A 76 6.47 7.44 -10.73
C LEU A 76 6.48 7.77 -9.25
N ASN A 77 7.65 7.70 -8.61
CA ASN A 77 7.85 7.98 -7.19
C ASN A 77 8.57 9.31 -7.00
N ASN A 78 8.50 9.86 -5.79
CA ASN A 78 9.37 10.93 -5.38
C ASN A 78 10.81 10.43 -5.15
N GLU A 79 11.79 11.29 -5.39
CA GLU A 79 13.20 10.93 -5.24
C GLU A 79 13.54 10.61 -3.79
N THR A 80 13.91 9.36 -3.51
CA THR A 80 14.41 8.92 -2.21
C THR A 80 15.84 9.41 -2.04
N VAL A 81 16.10 10.18 -0.98
CA VAL A 81 17.43 10.78 -0.68
C VAL A 81 18.12 10.13 0.51
N TYR A 82 17.36 9.44 1.36
CA TYR A 82 17.87 8.69 2.49
C TYR A 82 16.98 7.48 2.75
N PHE A 83 17.59 6.35 3.07
CA PHE A 83 16.89 5.14 3.48
C PHE A 83 17.78 4.33 4.43
N ASP A 84 17.27 4.00 5.60
CA ASP A 84 17.91 3.10 6.55
C ASP A 84 17.12 1.79 6.61
N VAL A 85 17.72 0.71 6.14
CA VAL A 85 17.07 -0.62 6.05
C VAL A 85 16.86 -1.27 7.42
N GLU A 86 17.62 -0.89 8.44
CA GLU A 86 17.49 -1.46 9.79
C GLU A 86 16.32 -0.82 10.56
N THR A 87 16.19 0.49 10.45
CA THR A 87 15.12 1.25 11.13
C THR A 87 13.88 1.42 10.27
N GLY A 88 14.00 1.37 8.95
CA GLY A 88 12.94 1.72 7.99
C GLY A 88 12.73 3.23 7.84
N GLU A 89 13.60 4.07 8.43
CA GLU A 89 13.56 5.51 8.25
C GLU A 89 13.86 5.87 6.80
N LYS A 90 13.06 6.78 6.23
CA LYS A 90 13.19 7.20 4.83
C LYS A 90 12.97 8.69 4.70
N ALA A 91 13.81 9.35 3.91
CA ALA A 91 13.57 10.69 3.42
C ALA A 91 13.45 10.68 1.89
N ALA A 92 12.49 11.43 1.37
CA ALA A 92 12.32 11.64 -0.04
C ALA A 92 11.97 13.11 -0.32
N LYS A 93 12.26 13.63 -1.51
CA LYS A 93 11.84 14.97 -1.90
C LYS A 93 10.34 15.11 -1.78
N PHE A 94 9.88 16.22 -1.22
CA PHE A 94 8.45 16.51 -1.13
C PHE A 94 7.85 16.67 -2.52
N VAL A 95 6.68 16.07 -2.76
CA VAL A 95 5.90 16.27 -3.98
C VAL A 95 4.79 17.25 -3.67
N PRO A 96 4.86 18.48 -4.19
CA PRO A 96 3.73 19.40 -4.13
C PRO A 96 2.55 18.83 -4.90
N GLY A 97 1.37 18.82 -4.28
CA GLY A 97 0.19 18.27 -4.93
C GLY A 97 -0.93 17.93 -3.96
N VAL A 98 -1.94 17.25 -4.48
CA VAL A 98 -3.14 16.90 -3.74
C VAL A 98 -3.28 15.38 -3.67
N VAL A 99 -3.48 14.84 -2.46
CA VAL A 99 -3.70 13.40 -2.29
C VAL A 99 -5.04 13.02 -2.88
N LEU A 100 -5.09 11.98 -3.70
CA LEU A 100 -6.27 11.60 -4.49
C LEU A 100 -7.48 11.23 -3.62
N THR A 101 -7.30 10.84 -2.35
CA THR A 101 -8.42 10.61 -1.42
C THR A 101 -9.12 11.88 -0.95
N THR A 102 -8.54 13.06 -1.15
CA THR A 102 -9.08 14.34 -0.65
C THR A 102 -9.91 15.10 -1.69
N VAL A 103 -10.02 14.55 -2.89
CA VAL A 103 -10.75 15.15 -4.04
C VAL A 103 -11.62 14.11 -4.73
N ASP A 104 -12.48 14.56 -5.63
CA ASP A 104 -13.16 13.67 -6.57
C ASP A 104 -12.12 13.02 -7.50
N PHE A 105 -12.04 11.70 -7.50
CA PHE A 105 -11.07 10.94 -8.28
C PHE A 105 -11.52 10.69 -9.74
N HIS A 106 -12.80 10.81 -10.06
CA HIS A 106 -13.34 10.45 -11.39
C HIS A 106 -12.66 11.20 -12.54
N PRO A 107 -12.37 12.52 -12.45
CA PRO A 107 -11.62 13.23 -13.51
C PRO A 107 -10.21 12.70 -13.72
N HIS A 108 -9.64 11.99 -12.74
CA HIS A 108 -8.26 11.49 -12.72
C HIS A 108 -8.13 10.00 -13.04
N LEU A 109 -9.23 9.28 -13.30
CA LEU A 109 -9.19 7.83 -13.58
C LEU A 109 -8.26 7.48 -14.74
N LYS A 110 -8.23 8.31 -15.79
CA LYS A 110 -7.34 8.08 -16.92
C LYS A 110 -5.88 8.23 -16.52
N ASP A 111 -5.53 9.25 -15.77
CA ASP A 111 -4.15 9.50 -15.31
C ASP A 111 -3.68 8.41 -14.35
N VAL A 112 -4.57 7.93 -13.47
CA VAL A 112 -4.32 6.75 -12.60
C VAL A 112 -4.04 5.52 -13.46
N SER A 113 -4.91 5.25 -14.44
CA SER A 113 -4.74 4.12 -15.37
C SER A 113 -3.41 4.20 -16.11
N ASP A 114 -3.04 5.36 -16.65
CA ASP A 114 -1.79 5.56 -17.40
C ASP A 114 -0.56 5.39 -16.47
N THR A 115 -0.65 5.86 -15.23
CA THR A 115 0.38 5.68 -14.19
C THR A 115 0.60 4.20 -13.88
N LEU A 116 -0.48 3.44 -13.65
CA LEU A 116 -0.39 2.00 -13.40
C LEU A 116 0.11 1.25 -14.64
N LYS A 117 -0.35 1.59 -15.84
CA LYS A 117 0.16 0.98 -17.09
C LYS A 117 1.64 1.23 -17.30
N LYS A 118 2.13 2.43 -16.98
CA LYS A 118 3.56 2.75 -17.07
C LYS A 118 4.41 1.81 -16.21
N LEU A 119 3.91 1.42 -15.04
CA LEU A 119 4.55 0.42 -14.19
C LEU A 119 4.38 -0.99 -14.75
N HIS A 120 3.14 -1.43 -14.98
CA HIS A 120 2.81 -2.82 -15.34
C HIS A 120 3.38 -3.25 -16.69
N HIS A 121 3.49 -2.31 -17.65
CA HIS A 121 4.05 -2.60 -18.98
C HIS A 121 5.56 -2.27 -19.05
N SER A 122 6.18 -1.88 -17.95
CA SER A 122 7.62 -1.70 -17.93
C SER A 122 8.35 -3.03 -18.10
N SER A 123 9.56 -3.00 -18.66
CA SER A 123 10.45 -4.17 -18.70
C SER A 123 11.20 -4.41 -17.40
N LEU A 124 10.92 -3.60 -16.36
CA LEU A 124 11.59 -3.69 -15.07
C LEU A 124 11.19 -4.95 -14.33
N LYS A 125 12.11 -5.48 -13.55
CA LYS A 125 11.91 -6.69 -12.75
C LYS A 125 11.97 -6.31 -11.27
N PRO A 126 10.88 -6.47 -10.51
CA PRO A 126 10.90 -6.22 -9.08
C PRO A 126 11.86 -7.17 -8.35
N ALA A 127 12.29 -6.75 -7.17
CA ALA A 127 13.27 -7.49 -6.36
C ALA A 127 12.73 -8.82 -5.82
N SER A 128 11.40 -8.99 -5.73
CA SER A 128 10.78 -10.19 -5.17
C SER A 128 9.39 -10.47 -5.77
N ASP A 129 8.92 -11.68 -5.56
CA ASP A 129 7.49 -12.01 -5.67
C ASP A 129 6.74 -11.42 -4.47
N TYR A 130 5.50 -11.02 -4.65
CA TYR A 130 4.66 -10.55 -3.54
C TYR A 130 4.38 -11.68 -2.54
N GLY A 131 4.32 -12.93 -3.01
CA GLY A 131 4.17 -14.12 -2.17
C GLY A 131 2.81 -14.18 -1.49
N LEU A 132 1.73 -14.32 -2.27
CA LEU A 132 0.35 -14.23 -1.76
C LEU A 132 0.07 -15.24 -0.63
N ILE A 133 0.35 -16.53 -0.84
CA ILE A 133 0.06 -17.58 0.16
C ILE A 133 1.01 -17.44 1.35
N GLU A 134 2.30 -17.30 1.09
CA GLU A 134 3.34 -17.14 2.10
C GLU A 134 3.07 -15.93 3.00
N ARG A 135 2.51 -14.87 2.43
CA ARG A 135 2.15 -13.66 3.16
C ARG A 135 0.97 -13.87 4.10
N LEU A 136 -0.09 -14.57 3.68
CA LEU A 136 -1.18 -14.93 4.59
C LEU A 136 -0.68 -15.83 5.72
N ASP A 137 0.14 -16.84 5.40
CA ASP A 137 0.71 -17.75 6.40
C ASP A 137 1.57 -16.99 7.43
N LEU A 138 2.42 -16.07 6.94
CA LEU A 138 3.24 -15.23 7.80
C LEU A 138 2.40 -14.35 8.73
N TYR A 139 1.38 -13.68 8.20
CA TYR A 139 0.54 -12.76 8.99
C TYR A 139 -0.24 -13.48 10.07
N GLU A 140 -0.66 -14.73 9.82
CA GLU A 140 -1.27 -15.60 10.82
C GLU A 140 -0.34 -15.90 12.01
N THR A 141 0.97 -15.97 11.77
CA THR A 141 1.93 -16.21 12.87
C THR A 141 2.02 -15.03 13.83
N TYR A 142 1.69 -13.83 13.38
CA TYR A 142 1.76 -12.62 14.19
C TYR A 142 0.57 -12.44 15.14
N THR A 143 -0.55 -13.11 14.86
CA THR A 143 -1.76 -13.03 15.69
C THR A 143 -2.02 -14.31 16.47
N ASN A 144 -1.70 -15.47 15.91
CA ASN A 144 -2.18 -16.79 16.38
C ASN A 144 -3.72 -16.88 16.47
N ILE A 145 -4.45 -16.00 15.82
CA ILE A 145 -5.92 -15.98 15.82
C ILE A 145 -6.41 -16.44 14.44
N ARG A 146 -7.12 -17.56 14.44
CA ARG A 146 -7.68 -18.20 13.25
C ARG A 146 -9.08 -18.66 13.56
N SER A 147 -10.09 -17.86 13.21
CA SER A 147 -11.48 -18.32 13.31
C SER A 147 -11.77 -19.36 12.22
N ASP A 148 -12.74 -20.26 12.46
CA ASP A 148 -13.17 -21.24 11.46
C ASP A 148 -13.59 -20.56 10.16
N LYS A 149 -14.29 -19.42 10.26
CA LYS A 149 -14.70 -18.63 9.09
C LYS A 149 -13.51 -18.09 8.30
N TYR A 150 -12.48 -17.58 8.98
CA TYR A 150 -11.25 -17.13 8.31
C TYR A 150 -10.57 -18.28 7.57
N LEU A 151 -10.41 -19.43 8.23
CA LEU A 151 -9.78 -20.62 7.61
C LEU A 151 -10.58 -21.15 6.43
N GLU A 152 -11.90 -21.18 6.52
CA GLU A 152 -12.78 -21.54 5.41
C GLU A 152 -12.56 -20.61 4.22
N LEU A 153 -12.61 -19.31 4.43
CA LEU A 153 -12.45 -18.31 3.36
C LEU A 153 -11.03 -18.33 2.76
N LYS A 154 -9.99 -18.51 3.58
CA LYS A 154 -8.63 -18.69 3.09
C LYS A 154 -8.50 -19.92 2.20
N ASN A 155 -9.05 -21.07 2.63
CA ASN A 155 -9.01 -22.30 1.84
C ASN A 155 -9.78 -22.14 0.53
N ASN A 156 -10.93 -21.50 0.54
CA ASN A 156 -11.70 -21.17 -0.65
C ASN A 156 -10.92 -20.25 -1.59
N TRP A 157 -10.24 -19.24 -1.06
CA TRP A 157 -9.39 -18.36 -1.85
C TRP A 157 -8.20 -19.13 -2.47
N ILE A 158 -7.52 -20.00 -1.71
CA ILE A 158 -6.42 -20.85 -2.21
C ILE A 158 -6.90 -21.78 -3.33
N LYS A 159 -8.11 -22.31 -3.23
CA LYS A 159 -8.70 -23.13 -4.28
C LYS A 159 -8.87 -22.33 -5.56
N LEU A 160 -9.48 -21.14 -5.49
CA LEU A 160 -9.61 -20.23 -6.64
C LEU A 160 -8.24 -19.86 -7.23
N TYR A 161 -7.25 -19.56 -6.38
CA TYR A 161 -5.90 -19.28 -6.81
C TYR A 161 -5.30 -20.41 -7.65
N ASN A 162 -5.39 -21.63 -7.15
CA ASN A 162 -4.82 -22.81 -7.86
C ASN A 162 -5.54 -23.13 -9.17
N GLU A 163 -6.86 -22.89 -9.24
CA GLU A 163 -7.68 -23.18 -10.41
C GLU A 163 -7.51 -22.11 -11.52
N GLU A 164 -7.43 -20.82 -11.16
CA GLU A 164 -7.61 -19.73 -12.12
C GLU A 164 -6.40 -18.76 -12.20
N HIS A 165 -5.66 -18.55 -11.11
CA HIS A 165 -4.68 -17.46 -11.01
C HIS A 165 -3.22 -17.90 -10.93
N LYS A 166 -2.93 -19.13 -10.51
CA LYS A 166 -1.56 -19.61 -10.25
C LYS A 166 -0.60 -19.44 -11.43
N ASN A 167 -1.12 -19.60 -12.65
CA ASN A 167 -0.33 -19.58 -13.88
C ASN A 167 -0.55 -18.29 -14.71
N MET A 168 -1.24 -17.31 -14.15
CA MET A 168 -1.46 -16.04 -14.84
C MET A 168 -0.17 -15.22 -14.93
N PRO A 169 0.01 -14.44 -16.01
CA PRO A 169 1.17 -13.59 -16.17
C PRO A 169 1.28 -12.56 -15.04
N LYS A 170 2.45 -12.50 -14.40
CA LYS A 170 2.75 -11.48 -13.40
C LYS A 170 3.48 -10.30 -14.03
N VAL A 171 3.21 -9.13 -13.50
CA VAL A 171 3.85 -7.85 -13.86
C VAL A 171 4.46 -7.21 -12.62
N PHE A 172 5.22 -6.14 -12.79
CA PHE A 172 5.66 -5.33 -11.65
C PHE A 172 4.46 -4.55 -11.11
N CYS A 173 3.98 -4.91 -9.91
CA CYS A 173 2.90 -4.23 -9.22
C CYS A 173 3.42 -3.42 -8.03
N HIS A 174 2.69 -2.37 -7.69
CA HIS A 174 2.88 -1.60 -6.46
C HIS A 174 2.40 -2.38 -5.23
N ASN A 175 1.35 -3.18 -5.39
CA ASN A 175 0.68 -3.99 -4.37
C ASN A 175 0.07 -3.21 -3.18
N ASP A 176 0.04 -1.89 -3.27
CA ASP A 176 -0.72 -1.00 -2.37
C ASP A 176 -1.14 0.29 -3.09
N ALA A 177 -1.63 0.16 -4.34
CA ALA A 177 -2.00 1.26 -5.22
C ALA A 177 -3.35 1.89 -4.81
N GLN A 178 -3.50 2.18 -3.51
CA GLN A 178 -4.68 2.84 -2.97
C GLN A 178 -4.59 4.36 -3.16
N ARG A 179 -5.74 5.02 -3.20
CA ARG A 179 -5.83 6.48 -3.47
C ARG A 179 -5.06 7.35 -2.48
N SER A 180 -4.87 6.90 -1.23
CA SER A 180 -4.05 7.62 -0.25
C SER A 180 -2.55 7.62 -0.58
N ASN A 181 -2.10 6.69 -1.43
CA ASN A 181 -0.73 6.60 -1.92
C ASN A 181 -0.53 7.29 -3.27
N MET A 182 -1.54 7.98 -3.78
CA MET A 182 -1.51 8.72 -5.04
C MET A 182 -1.57 10.23 -4.81
N VAL A 183 -0.63 10.97 -5.40
CA VAL A 183 -0.57 12.43 -5.32
C VAL A 183 -0.68 13.00 -6.72
N ILE A 184 -1.70 13.84 -6.93
CA ILE A 184 -1.86 14.62 -8.16
C ILE A 184 -0.85 15.76 -8.09
N GLY A 185 0.25 15.62 -8.82
CA GLY A 185 1.25 16.67 -9.01
C GLY A 185 0.93 17.55 -10.20
N GLU A 186 1.86 18.46 -10.56
CA GLU A 186 1.66 19.43 -11.63
C GLU A 186 1.41 18.77 -13.01
N ASN A 187 2.15 17.70 -13.33
CA ASN A 187 2.14 17.10 -14.67
C ASN A 187 1.82 15.60 -14.69
N GLN A 188 1.64 14.98 -13.53
CA GLN A 188 1.41 13.54 -13.42
C GLN A 188 0.86 13.16 -12.06
N ILE A 189 0.39 11.91 -11.94
CA ILE A 189 0.14 11.27 -10.65
C ILE A 189 1.42 10.59 -10.17
N TYR A 190 1.82 10.89 -8.95
CA TYR A 190 2.87 10.17 -8.24
C TYR A 190 2.26 9.04 -7.45
N LEU A 191 2.93 7.87 -7.46
CA LEU A 191 2.58 6.70 -6.69
C LEU A 191 3.61 6.52 -5.58
N LEU A 192 3.19 6.66 -4.33
CA LEU A 192 4.05 6.70 -3.16
C LEU A 192 3.91 5.42 -2.33
N ASP A 193 4.87 5.17 -1.44
CA ASP A 193 4.87 4.07 -0.47
C ASP A 193 4.99 2.67 -1.08
N TRP A 194 6.14 2.39 -1.66
CA TRP A 194 6.48 1.19 -2.41
C TRP A 194 6.88 -0.03 -1.56
N GLU A 195 6.49 -0.05 -0.28
CA GLU A 195 6.94 -1.06 0.69
C GLU A 195 6.44 -2.48 0.41
N TYR A 196 5.41 -2.63 -0.44
CA TYR A 196 4.83 -3.91 -0.85
C TYR A 196 5.11 -4.28 -2.31
N ALA A 197 5.85 -3.47 -3.05
CA ALA A 197 6.07 -3.65 -4.47
C ALA A 197 6.73 -5.00 -4.79
N GLY A 198 6.27 -5.64 -5.89
CA GLY A 198 6.74 -6.98 -6.26
C GLY A 198 5.98 -7.56 -7.47
N TRP A 199 6.35 -8.79 -7.87
CA TRP A 199 5.63 -9.51 -8.91
C TRP A 199 4.22 -9.88 -8.46
N ASN A 200 3.20 -9.49 -9.23
CA ASN A 200 1.81 -9.89 -9.04
C ASN A 200 1.03 -9.74 -10.36
N GLU A 201 -0.24 -10.11 -10.38
CA GLU A 201 -1.13 -9.72 -11.47
C GLU A 201 -1.58 -8.26 -11.32
N PHE A 202 -1.71 -7.53 -12.42
CA PHE A 202 -2.12 -6.12 -12.40
C PHE A 202 -3.49 -5.86 -11.73
N TYR A 203 -4.35 -6.88 -11.70
CA TYR A 203 -5.65 -6.81 -11.00
C TYR A 203 -5.51 -6.52 -9.51
N TYR A 204 -4.36 -6.84 -8.91
CA TYR A 204 -4.11 -6.53 -7.49
C TYR A 204 -4.08 -5.02 -7.25
N ASP A 205 -3.38 -4.27 -8.11
CA ASP A 205 -3.30 -2.81 -7.99
C ASP A 205 -4.65 -2.15 -8.29
N ILE A 206 -5.40 -2.67 -9.26
CA ILE A 206 -6.79 -2.27 -9.52
C ILE A 206 -7.67 -2.50 -8.29
N ALA A 207 -7.58 -3.67 -7.65
CA ALA A 207 -8.33 -3.99 -6.44
C ALA A 207 -7.96 -3.08 -5.25
N SER A 208 -6.68 -2.68 -5.16
CA SER A 208 -6.20 -1.76 -4.12
C SER A 208 -6.81 -0.36 -4.23
N PHE A 209 -7.05 0.13 -5.45
CA PHE A 209 -7.71 1.41 -5.69
C PHE A 209 -9.12 1.46 -5.07
N GLY A 210 -9.85 0.35 -5.12
CA GLY A 210 -11.19 0.21 -4.52
C GLY A 210 -11.18 -0.15 -3.03
N ASN A 211 -10.16 0.25 -2.26
CA ASN A 211 -10.04 -0.12 -0.85
C ASN A 211 -11.12 0.51 0.05
N VAL A 212 -11.65 1.67 -0.31
CA VAL A 212 -12.71 2.37 0.41
C VAL A 212 -14.09 1.90 -0.09
N GLN A 213 -14.29 1.90 -1.41
CA GLN A 213 -15.51 1.43 -2.06
C GLN A 213 -15.08 0.53 -3.24
N PHE A 214 -15.56 -0.72 -3.25
CA PHE A 214 -15.09 -1.71 -4.22
C PHE A 214 -15.45 -1.35 -5.66
N GLU A 215 -16.59 -0.73 -5.87
CA GLU A 215 -17.11 -0.32 -7.18
C GLU A 215 -16.13 0.61 -7.92
N ASP A 216 -15.38 1.44 -7.18
CA ASP A 216 -14.35 2.33 -7.73
C ASP A 216 -13.24 1.54 -8.46
N ALA A 217 -12.93 0.32 -7.99
CA ALA A 217 -11.99 -0.57 -8.67
C ALA A 217 -12.52 -1.05 -10.03
N LEU A 218 -13.82 -1.30 -10.14
CA LEU A 218 -14.43 -1.73 -11.40
C LEU A 218 -14.48 -0.59 -12.42
N GLU A 219 -14.70 0.64 -11.97
CA GLU A 219 -14.60 1.82 -12.84
C GLU A 219 -13.18 2.01 -13.36
N LEU A 220 -12.18 1.92 -12.47
CA LEU A 220 -10.77 1.97 -12.89
C LEU A 220 -10.41 0.82 -13.84
N LEU A 221 -10.95 -0.39 -13.63
CA LEU A 221 -10.72 -1.54 -14.51
C LEU A 221 -11.18 -1.24 -15.94
N ASP A 222 -12.38 -0.71 -16.10
CA ASP A 222 -12.92 -0.34 -17.43
C ASP A 222 -11.99 0.67 -18.14
N VAL A 223 -11.55 1.71 -17.43
CA VAL A 223 -10.63 2.72 -17.96
C VAL A 223 -9.26 2.11 -18.27
N TYR A 224 -8.77 1.24 -17.40
CA TYR A 224 -7.51 0.54 -17.59
C TYR A 224 -7.54 -0.36 -18.84
N LEU A 225 -8.62 -1.08 -19.07
CA LEU A 225 -8.79 -1.94 -20.25
C LEU A 225 -9.13 -1.14 -21.53
N GLY A 226 -9.61 0.10 -21.39
CA GLY A 226 -10.13 0.91 -22.51
C GLY A 226 -11.45 0.38 -23.08
N ARG A 227 -12.15 -0.48 -22.32
CA ARG A 227 -13.44 -1.08 -22.65
C ARG A 227 -14.14 -1.57 -21.39
N LYS A 228 -15.40 -1.94 -21.49
CA LYS A 228 -16.07 -2.64 -20.39
C LYS A 228 -15.38 -3.97 -20.09
N ALA A 229 -15.13 -4.20 -18.82
CA ALA A 229 -14.55 -5.45 -18.34
C ALA A 229 -15.55 -6.60 -18.47
N SER A 230 -15.08 -7.76 -18.87
CA SER A 230 -15.85 -9.01 -18.83
C SER A 230 -16.10 -9.45 -17.39
N LEU A 231 -17.06 -10.36 -17.18
CA LEU A 231 -17.32 -10.90 -15.84
C LEU A 231 -16.09 -11.58 -15.24
N ASN A 232 -15.31 -12.31 -16.04
CA ASN A 232 -14.07 -12.96 -15.58
C ASN A 232 -13.04 -11.93 -15.08
N GLU A 233 -12.86 -10.82 -15.79
CA GLU A 233 -11.93 -9.74 -15.38
C GLU A 233 -12.42 -9.05 -14.09
N GLN A 234 -13.73 -8.82 -13.96
CA GLN A 234 -14.30 -8.32 -12.72
C GLN A 234 -14.12 -9.29 -11.56
N ASN A 235 -14.29 -10.60 -11.80
CA ASN A 235 -14.05 -11.65 -10.82
C ASN A 235 -12.57 -11.72 -10.42
N SER A 236 -11.62 -11.45 -11.32
CA SER A 236 -10.21 -11.34 -10.98
C SER A 236 -9.94 -10.18 -10.00
N VAL A 237 -10.60 -9.03 -10.18
CA VAL A 237 -10.50 -7.91 -9.21
C VAL A 237 -11.12 -8.29 -7.87
N LYS A 238 -12.29 -8.97 -7.86
CA LYS A 238 -12.92 -9.47 -6.62
C LYS A 238 -12.02 -10.48 -5.90
N PHE A 239 -11.37 -11.38 -6.65
CA PHE A 239 -10.44 -12.38 -6.13
C PHE A 239 -9.27 -11.71 -5.38
N TYR A 240 -8.65 -10.69 -5.98
CA TYR A 240 -7.57 -9.97 -5.32
C TYR A 240 -8.06 -9.10 -4.15
N ARG A 241 -9.26 -8.51 -4.26
CA ARG A 241 -9.84 -7.78 -3.13
C ARG A 241 -10.21 -8.70 -1.96
N MET A 242 -10.64 -9.93 -2.24
CA MET A 242 -10.84 -10.96 -1.21
C MET A 242 -9.53 -11.28 -0.49
N PHE A 243 -8.42 -11.46 -1.22
CA PHE A 243 -7.10 -11.65 -0.63
C PHE A 243 -6.72 -10.47 0.29
N GLN A 244 -6.83 -9.25 -0.20
CA GLN A 244 -6.54 -8.05 0.58
C GLN A 244 -7.39 -7.98 1.85
N ALA A 245 -8.66 -8.37 1.77
CA ALA A 245 -9.54 -8.42 2.93
C ALA A 245 -9.06 -9.47 3.97
N LEU A 246 -8.65 -10.66 3.54
CA LEU A 246 -8.07 -11.68 4.44
C LEU A 246 -6.76 -11.19 5.08
N GLN A 247 -5.89 -10.56 4.30
CA GLN A 247 -4.63 -10.00 4.78
C GLN A 247 -4.87 -8.90 5.82
N TRP A 248 -5.73 -7.92 5.50
CA TRP A 248 -6.01 -6.79 6.37
C TRP A 248 -6.83 -7.18 7.62
N HIS A 249 -7.60 -8.27 7.56
CA HIS A 249 -8.19 -8.89 8.75
C HIS A 249 -7.12 -9.26 9.77
N GLN A 250 -6.04 -9.96 9.36
CA GLN A 250 -4.94 -10.33 10.25
C GLN A 250 -4.16 -9.11 10.76
N VAL A 251 -3.93 -8.11 9.92
CA VAL A 251 -3.28 -6.85 10.34
C VAL A 251 -4.12 -6.11 11.38
N ALA A 252 -5.44 -6.04 11.20
CA ALA A 252 -6.33 -5.39 12.15
C ALA A 252 -6.37 -6.14 13.49
N LEU A 253 -6.44 -7.48 13.47
CA LEU A 253 -6.32 -8.30 14.69
C LEU A 253 -5.00 -8.05 15.44
N ARG A 254 -3.88 -7.97 14.71
CA ARG A 254 -2.58 -7.66 15.34
C ARG A 254 -2.59 -6.27 15.98
N LYS A 255 -3.15 -5.27 15.32
CA LYS A 255 -3.25 -3.90 15.89
C LYS A 255 -4.10 -3.86 17.16
N GLU A 256 -5.20 -4.60 17.18
CA GLU A 256 -6.01 -4.80 18.39
C GLU A 256 -5.19 -5.42 19.52
N MET A 257 -4.51 -6.54 19.25
CA MET A 257 -3.69 -7.25 20.24
C MET A 257 -2.59 -6.39 20.88
N VAL A 258 -2.01 -5.46 20.15
CA VAL A 258 -0.95 -4.58 20.69
C VAL A 258 -1.48 -3.29 21.30
N GLY A 259 -2.82 -3.16 21.45
CA GLY A 259 -3.49 -2.06 22.14
C GLY A 259 -3.59 -0.77 21.32
N LEU A 260 -3.47 -0.85 19.99
CA LEU A 260 -3.55 0.36 19.15
C LEU A 260 -4.97 0.93 19.06
N SER A 261 -6.00 0.18 19.39
CA SER A 261 -7.38 0.68 19.45
C SER A 261 -7.51 1.82 20.47
N GLU A 262 -6.92 1.68 21.64
CA GLU A 262 -6.93 2.72 22.68
C GLU A 262 -6.08 3.94 22.28
N VAL A 263 -4.89 3.70 21.71
CA VAL A 263 -3.94 4.75 21.37
C VAL A 263 -4.44 5.62 20.20
N LEU A 264 -5.09 5.00 19.20
CA LEU A 264 -5.56 5.68 18.00
C LEU A 264 -7.04 6.04 18.04
N HIS A 265 -7.75 5.69 19.13
CA HIS A 265 -9.19 5.86 19.26
C HIS A 265 -9.96 5.28 18.07
N PHE A 266 -9.55 4.07 17.64
CA PHE A 266 -10.09 3.38 16.47
C PHE A 266 -10.31 1.90 16.75
N ASP A 267 -11.52 1.38 16.48
CA ASP A 267 -11.91 -0.02 16.75
C ASP A 267 -11.35 -0.97 15.68
N PHE A 268 -10.14 -1.50 15.93
CA PHE A 268 -9.51 -2.46 15.03
C PHE A 268 -10.20 -3.83 15.03
N LYS A 269 -10.89 -4.22 16.12
CA LYS A 269 -11.68 -5.46 16.15
C LYS A 269 -12.85 -5.36 15.17
N MET A 270 -13.61 -4.27 15.23
CA MET A 270 -14.70 -4.01 14.27
C MET A 270 -14.17 -3.96 12.83
N LEU A 271 -12.99 -3.38 12.61
CA LEU A 271 -12.37 -3.35 11.28
C LEU A 271 -12.00 -4.77 10.80
N ALA A 272 -11.45 -5.61 11.67
CA ALA A 272 -11.14 -7.00 11.34
C ALA A 272 -12.39 -7.77 10.90
N ASP A 273 -13.50 -7.62 11.63
CA ASP A 273 -14.78 -8.24 11.29
C ASP A 273 -15.35 -7.72 9.95
N LYS A 274 -15.23 -6.43 9.67
CA LYS A 274 -15.61 -5.85 8.37
C LYS A 274 -14.83 -6.47 7.21
N TYR A 275 -13.52 -6.66 7.37
CA TYR A 275 -12.71 -7.30 6.34
C TYR A 275 -13.11 -8.77 6.12
N LEU A 276 -13.37 -9.51 7.18
CA LEU A 276 -13.81 -10.91 7.05
C LEU A 276 -15.15 -11.02 6.33
N ASN A 277 -16.11 -10.14 6.67
CA ASN A 277 -17.42 -10.05 6.01
C ASN A 277 -17.28 -9.64 4.52
N LEU A 278 -16.33 -8.74 4.21
CA LEU A 278 -16.05 -8.36 2.84
C LEU A 278 -15.50 -9.56 2.04
N ALA A 279 -14.57 -10.33 2.61
CA ALA A 279 -14.03 -11.52 1.95
C ALA A 279 -15.13 -12.55 1.66
N ASP A 280 -16.05 -12.78 2.60
CA ASP A 280 -17.17 -13.68 2.43
C ASP A 280 -18.13 -13.22 1.32
N ARG A 281 -18.49 -11.94 1.31
CA ARG A 281 -19.32 -11.36 0.26
C ARG A 281 -18.70 -11.54 -1.12
N LEU A 282 -17.41 -11.17 -1.26
CA LEU A 282 -16.71 -11.26 -2.54
C LEU A 282 -16.59 -12.70 -3.05
N TYR A 283 -16.35 -13.68 -2.14
CA TYR A 283 -16.35 -15.09 -2.49
C TYR A 283 -17.69 -15.53 -3.06
N ASN A 284 -18.79 -15.18 -2.40
CA ASN A 284 -20.13 -15.51 -2.86
C ASN A 284 -20.47 -14.86 -4.22
N GLU A 285 -20.03 -13.63 -4.46
CA GLU A 285 -20.20 -12.95 -5.73
C GLU A 285 -19.36 -13.56 -6.89
N ILE A 286 -18.22 -14.18 -6.60
CA ILE A 286 -17.42 -14.91 -7.60
C ILE A 286 -18.08 -16.24 -7.97
N LYS A 287 -18.75 -16.90 -7.02
CA LYS A 287 -19.35 -18.23 -7.22
C LYS A 287 -20.79 -18.21 -7.73
N GLY A 288 -21.51 -17.10 -7.55
CA GLY A 288 -22.90 -16.91 -8.02
C GLY A 288 -22.97 -16.42 -9.43
#